data_af78e0c3dd29681e38606a23ea8bd63f
#
_entry.id   af78e0c3dd29681e38606a23ea8bd63f
#
_cell.length_a   1.000
_cell.length_b   1.000
_cell.length_c   1.000
_cell.angle_alpha   90.00
_cell.angle_beta   90.00
_cell.angle_gamma   90.00
#
_symmetry.space_group_name_H-M   'P 1'
#
loop_
_entity.id
_entity.type
_entity.pdbx_description
1 polymer ?
#
loop_
_entity_poly.entity_id
_entity_poly.type
_entity_poly.pdbx_seq_one_letter_code
_entity_poly.pdbx_strand_id
1 'polypeptide(L)'
;MPCFARPSAAMRDELVERNVAELVTTPKQRKRKVVPWTSEEARRFLESARSDADGLYAAYVLVLVLGMRKGEVLGLRWGAVDFDHRELIVDHQLQRVRRQLLYRETKTEASDDSLPLPDIACTALRLRSSQQESARERAREAWRVFEDPQGEPVDLVFTGRYGTPIDPRTFNRAFTARCDLAEVRHLTVHDARRTCATLLVDLDVHPRVIMRILRHADQGVTMKIYAKASSDKTREALRRLGDSLD
;
A
#
# COMPACT_ATOMS: atom_id res chain seq x y z
N MET A 1 -10.43 -16.60 -1.36
CA MET A 1 -11.85 -16.81 -1.02
C MET A 1 -11.91 -17.61 0.28
N PRO A 2 -12.68 -17.20 1.28
CA PRO A 2 -12.86 -18.00 2.47
C PRO A 2 -13.50 -19.34 2.09
N CYS A 3 -13.06 -20.41 2.73
CA CYS A 3 -13.48 -21.79 2.48
C CYS A 3 -15.01 -22.01 2.61
N PHE A 4 -15.69 -21.11 3.29
CA PHE A 4 -17.13 -21.15 3.57
C PHE A 4 -18.04 -20.67 2.42
N ALA A 5 -17.51 -19.92 1.44
CA ALA A 5 -18.32 -19.40 0.34
C ALA A 5 -18.71 -20.46 -0.70
N ARG A 6 -17.89 -21.49 -0.88
CA ARG A 6 -18.16 -22.59 -1.84
C ARG A 6 -19.26 -23.55 -1.36
N PRO A 7 -19.24 -24.01 -0.09
CA PRO A 7 -20.34 -24.84 0.42
C PRO A 7 -21.69 -24.12 0.44
N SER A 8 -21.73 -22.81 0.73
CA SER A 8 -22.98 -22.03 0.68
C SER A 8 -23.52 -21.83 -0.73
N ALA A 9 -22.66 -21.80 -1.75
CA ALA A 9 -23.07 -21.83 -3.15
C ALA A 9 -23.63 -23.22 -3.51
N ALA A 10 -22.96 -24.30 -3.12
CA ALA A 10 -23.41 -25.67 -3.36
C ALA A 10 -24.78 -25.98 -2.69
N MET A 11 -25.08 -25.38 -1.53
CA MET A 11 -26.41 -25.48 -0.92
C MET A 11 -27.47 -24.73 -1.74
N ARG A 12 -27.15 -23.55 -2.27
CA ARG A 12 -28.04 -22.77 -3.14
C ARG A 12 -28.35 -23.50 -4.45
N ASP A 13 -27.36 -24.25 -4.95
CA ASP A 13 -27.45 -25.05 -6.17
C ASP A 13 -28.00 -26.46 -5.87
N GLU A 14 -28.52 -26.69 -4.66
CA GLU A 14 -29.11 -27.97 -4.18
C GLU A 14 -28.18 -29.19 -4.30
N LEU A 15 -26.87 -28.98 -4.40
CA LEU A 15 -25.87 -30.04 -4.52
C LEU A 15 -25.51 -30.67 -3.16
N VAL A 16 -25.79 -30.00 -2.05
CA VAL A 16 -25.61 -30.51 -0.68
C VAL A 16 -26.71 -29.96 0.23
N GLU A 17 -27.21 -30.81 1.15
CA GLU A 17 -28.31 -30.46 2.05
C GLU A 17 -27.90 -29.47 3.15
N ARG A 18 -26.60 -29.48 3.55
CA ARG A 18 -26.10 -28.58 4.60
C ARG A 18 -24.64 -28.19 4.37
N ASN A 19 -24.29 -27.02 4.87
CA ASN A 19 -22.92 -26.53 4.87
C ASN A 19 -22.16 -27.05 6.11
N VAL A 20 -21.51 -28.23 5.98
CA VAL A 20 -20.73 -28.81 7.10
C VAL A 20 -19.52 -27.93 7.53
N ALA A 21 -19.06 -27.00 6.69
CA ALA A 21 -17.97 -26.13 7.02
C ALA A 21 -18.37 -25.08 8.11
N GLU A 22 -19.65 -24.80 8.28
CA GLU A 22 -20.15 -23.93 9.36
C GLU A 22 -20.04 -24.59 10.74
N LEU A 23 -20.00 -25.91 10.79
CA LEU A 23 -19.83 -26.66 12.05
C LEU A 23 -18.37 -26.68 12.53
N VAL A 24 -17.43 -26.29 11.69
CA VAL A 24 -16.00 -26.29 12.04
C VAL A 24 -15.64 -25.04 12.82
N THR A 25 -15.38 -25.22 14.11
CA THR A 25 -14.80 -24.16 14.94
C THR A 25 -13.30 -24.03 14.64
N THR A 26 -12.92 -23.01 13.87
CA THR A 26 -11.51 -22.74 13.61
C THR A 26 -10.84 -22.18 14.86
N PRO A 27 -9.63 -22.65 15.25
CA PRO A 27 -8.90 -22.05 16.34
C PRO A 27 -8.74 -20.55 16.13
N LYS A 28 -9.03 -19.75 17.15
CA LYS A 28 -8.79 -18.29 17.10
C LYS A 28 -7.30 -18.04 16.94
N GLN A 29 -6.89 -17.66 15.75
CA GLN A 29 -5.50 -17.27 15.49
C GLN A 29 -5.16 -16.07 16.38
N ARG A 30 -4.16 -16.21 17.26
CA ARG A 30 -3.64 -15.07 18.04
C ARG A 30 -3.10 -14.04 17.05
N LYS A 31 -3.83 -12.96 16.84
CA LYS A 31 -3.37 -11.86 16.00
C LYS A 31 -2.11 -11.28 16.63
N ARG A 32 -0.99 -11.36 15.90
CA ARG A 32 0.25 -10.71 16.33
C ARG A 32 -0.04 -9.22 16.52
N LYS A 33 0.27 -8.71 17.69
CA LYS A 33 0.14 -7.27 17.98
C LYS A 33 1.28 -6.55 17.26
N VAL A 34 0.99 -6.00 16.09
CA VAL A 34 1.96 -5.22 15.32
C VAL A 34 2.00 -3.83 15.91
N VAL A 35 3.20 -3.38 16.25
CA VAL A 35 3.48 -2.00 16.66
C VAL A 35 3.99 -1.25 15.42
N PRO A 36 3.26 -0.24 14.92
CA PRO A 36 3.71 0.58 13.79
C PRO A 36 5.04 1.27 14.10
N TRP A 37 5.74 1.72 13.07
CA TRP A 37 6.92 2.57 13.25
C TRP A 37 6.53 3.93 13.83
N THR A 38 7.47 4.52 14.54
CA THR A 38 7.43 5.95 14.87
C THR A 38 7.77 6.77 13.62
N SER A 39 7.50 8.08 13.65
CA SER A 39 7.91 9.01 12.60
C SER A 39 9.42 8.98 12.36
N GLU A 40 10.20 8.82 13.43
CA GLU A 40 11.66 8.73 13.37
C GLU A 40 12.15 7.45 12.66
N GLU A 41 11.55 6.29 12.96
CA GLU A 41 11.88 5.04 12.27
C GLU A 41 11.51 5.10 10.79
N ALA A 42 10.33 5.66 10.47
CA ALA A 42 9.90 5.84 9.08
C ALA A 42 10.83 6.79 8.32
N ARG A 43 11.27 7.89 8.95
CA ARG A 43 12.23 8.84 8.40
C ARG A 43 13.58 8.18 8.13
N ARG A 44 14.16 7.48 9.11
CA ARG A 44 15.44 6.75 8.93
C ARG A 44 15.38 5.73 7.80
N PHE A 45 14.28 4.99 7.69
CA PHE A 45 14.07 4.03 6.61
C PHE A 45 14.09 4.71 5.24
N LEU A 46 13.37 5.82 5.08
CA LEU A 46 13.32 6.56 3.81
C LEU A 46 14.65 7.24 3.50
N GLU A 47 15.33 7.82 4.48
CA GLU A 47 16.64 8.44 4.29
C GLU A 47 17.70 7.43 3.88
N SER A 48 17.75 6.24 4.53
CA SER A 48 18.63 5.15 4.13
C SER A 48 18.41 4.75 2.67
N ALA A 49 17.14 4.57 2.26
CA ALA A 49 16.83 4.22 0.87
C ALA A 49 17.22 5.31 -0.13
N ARG A 50 17.01 6.58 0.25
CA ARG A 50 17.36 7.74 -0.57
C ARG A 50 18.88 7.89 -0.72
N SER A 51 19.63 7.77 0.36
CA SER A 51 21.10 7.91 0.38
C SER A 51 21.79 6.85 -0.46
N ASP A 52 21.27 5.63 -0.47
CA ASP A 52 21.78 4.52 -1.27
C ASP A 52 21.28 4.54 -2.73
N ALA A 53 20.56 5.59 -3.15
CA ALA A 53 19.93 5.67 -4.46
C ALA A 53 19.10 4.42 -4.82
N ASP A 54 18.43 3.83 -3.80
CA ASP A 54 17.61 2.62 -3.97
C ASP A 54 16.51 2.84 -5.01
N GLY A 55 16.47 2.02 -6.05
CA GLY A 55 15.48 2.10 -7.11
C GLY A 55 14.02 1.90 -6.65
N LEU A 56 13.83 1.42 -5.40
CA LEU A 56 12.53 1.26 -4.77
C LEU A 56 12.19 2.39 -3.77
N TYR A 57 13.05 3.39 -3.63
CA TYR A 57 12.80 4.52 -2.71
C TYR A 57 11.41 5.15 -2.94
N ALA A 58 11.06 5.45 -4.19
CA ALA A 58 9.74 6.00 -4.51
C ALA A 58 8.59 5.05 -4.11
N ALA A 59 8.76 3.73 -4.27
CA ALA A 59 7.78 2.74 -3.84
C ALA A 59 7.56 2.78 -2.32
N TYR A 60 8.64 2.93 -1.56
CA TYR A 60 8.57 3.06 -0.10
C TYR A 60 7.88 4.35 0.34
N VAL A 61 8.15 5.46 -0.36
CA VAL A 61 7.44 6.73 -0.13
C VAL A 61 5.93 6.56 -0.38
N LEU A 62 5.53 5.94 -1.49
CA LEU A 62 4.12 5.72 -1.80
C LEU A 62 3.42 4.85 -0.73
N VAL A 63 4.10 3.85 -0.16
CA VAL A 63 3.55 3.03 0.92
C VAL A 63 3.44 3.80 2.23
N LEU A 64 4.47 4.56 2.62
CA LEU A 64 4.55 5.20 3.94
C LEU A 64 3.83 6.55 4.00
N VAL A 65 3.74 7.27 2.88
CA VAL A 65 3.13 8.62 2.84
C VAL A 65 1.70 8.56 2.30
N LEU A 66 1.46 7.85 1.19
CA LEU A 66 0.13 7.72 0.60
C LEU A 66 -0.61 6.45 1.04
N GLY A 67 0.04 5.61 1.83
CA GLY A 67 -0.54 4.37 2.31
C GLY A 67 -0.99 3.41 1.21
N MET A 68 -0.36 3.42 0.03
CA MET A 68 -0.73 2.54 -1.08
C MET A 68 -0.54 1.07 -0.72
N ARG A 69 -1.40 0.22 -1.27
CA ARG A 69 -1.22 -1.24 -1.14
C ARG A 69 -0.05 -1.69 -2.02
N LYS A 70 0.66 -2.72 -1.58
CA LYS A 70 1.79 -3.27 -2.35
C LYS A 70 1.44 -3.56 -3.82
N GLY A 71 0.29 -4.15 -4.06
CA GLY A 71 -0.16 -4.47 -5.43
C GLY A 71 -0.41 -3.22 -6.26
N GLU A 72 -0.96 -2.17 -5.66
CA GLU A 72 -1.20 -0.88 -6.30
C GLU A 72 0.13 -0.19 -6.66
N VAL A 73 1.10 -0.19 -5.73
CA VAL A 73 2.44 0.35 -6.01
C VAL A 73 3.10 -0.39 -7.16
N LEU A 74 3.10 -1.72 -7.14
CA LEU A 74 3.75 -2.53 -8.18
C LEU A 74 3.02 -2.52 -9.52
N GLY A 75 1.71 -2.22 -9.53
CA GLY A 75 0.89 -2.05 -10.73
C GLY A 75 0.79 -0.61 -11.23
N LEU A 76 1.45 0.35 -10.56
CA LEU A 76 1.41 1.75 -10.94
C LEU A 76 2.08 1.95 -12.30
N ARG A 77 1.38 2.64 -13.22
CA ARG A 77 1.87 3.03 -14.55
C ARG A 77 2.16 4.52 -14.61
N TRP A 78 3.10 4.93 -15.45
CA TRP A 78 3.44 6.35 -15.57
C TRP A 78 2.26 7.20 -16.06
N GLY A 79 1.40 6.67 -16.93
CA GLY A 79 0.19 7.37 -17.37
C GLY A 79 -0.84 7.66 -16.27
N ALA A 80 -0.68 7.08 -15.07
CA ALA A 80 -1.51 7.35 -13.91
C ALA A 80 -0.90 8.40 -12.95
N VAL A 81 0.26 8.98 -13.30
CA VAL A 81 0.96 10.00 -12.49
C VAL A 81 0.89 11.32 -13.24
N ASP A 82 0.12 12.26 -12.69
CA ASP A 82 0.04 13.63 -13.20
C ASP A 82 0.91 14.55 -12.33
N PHE A 83 2.05 14.96 -12.88
CA PHE A 83 2.97 15.85 -12.19
C PHE A 83 2.51 17.32 -12.23
N ASP A 84 1.71 17.71 -13.21
CA ASP A 84 1.26 19.08 -13.40
C ASP A 84 0.12 19.42 -12.44
N HIS A 85 -0.86 18.53 -12.32
CA HIS A 85 -1.95 18.64 -11.35
C HIS A 85 -1.57 18.06 -9.98
N ARG A 86 -0.40 17.42 -9.87
CA ARG A 86 0.06 16.75 -8.65
C ARG A 86 -0.92 15.70 -8.13
N GLU A 87 -1.36 14.84 -9.00
CA GLU A 87 -2.30 13.77 -8.71
C GLU A 87 -1.76 12.41 -9.16
N LEU A 88 -2.23 11.37 -8.50
CA LEU A 88 -1.94 9.98 -8.82
C LEU A 88 -3.24 9.19 -8.82
N ILE A 89 -3.52 8.51 -9.92
CA ILE A 89 -4.70 7.63 -10.05
C ILE A 89 -4.29 6.20 -9.70
N VAL A 90 -5.09 5.55 -8.83
CA VAL A 90 -4.83 4.16 -8.42
C VAL A 90 -5.87 3.25 -9.09
N ASP A 91 -5.64 2.97 -10.34
CA ASP A 91 -6.56 2.20 -11.20
C ASP A 91 -6.17 0.72 -11.36
N HIS A 92 -4.90 0.37 -11.16
CA HIS A 92 -4.40 -0.99 -11.39
C HIS A 92 -3.61 -1.55 -10.20
N GLN A 93 -3.49 -2.85 -10.17
CA GLN A 93 -2.70 -3.59 -9.19
C GLN A 93 -2.01 -4.80 -9.82
N LEU A 94 -0.79 -5.08 -9.37
CA LEU A 94 -0.05 -6.29 -9.71
C LEU A 94 -0.11 -7.27 -8.53
N GLN A 95 -0.63 -8.46 -8.77
CA GLN A 95 -0.77 -9.50 -7.76
C GLN A 95 -0.12 -10.82 -8.21
N ARG A 96 0.42 -11.57 -7.26
CA ARG A 96 0.84 -12.93 -7.51
C ARG A 96 -0.23 -13.90 -6.99
N VAL A 97 -0.85 -14.61 -7.91
CA VAL A 97 -1.80 -15.68 -7.58
C VAL A 97 -1.19 -17.02 -8.04
N ARG A 98 -0.93 -17.91 -7.08
CA ARG A 98 -0.17 -19.15 -7.32
C ARG A 98 1.20 -18.85 -7.93
N ARG A 99 1.43 -19.18 -9.22
CA ARG A 99 2.69 -18.95 -9.94
C ARG A 99 2.63 -17.84 -10.98
N GLN A 100 1.46 -17.20 -11.17
CA GLN A 100 1.24 -16.16 -12.18
C GLN A 100 1.23 -14.77 -11.56
N LEU A 101 1.80 -13.81 -12.26
CA LEU A 101 1.61 -12.39 -12.01
C LEU A 101 0.36 -11.95 -12.76
N LEU A 102 -0.57 -11.33 -12.05
CA LEU A 102 -1.83 -10.86 -12.61
C LEU A 102 -1.86 -9.33 -12.47
N TYR A 103 -1.92 -8.66 -13.60
CA TYR A 103 -2.20 -7.24 -13.71
C TYR A 103 -3.70 -7.04 -13.88
N ARG A 104 -4.33 -6.26 -13.04
CA ARG A 104 -5.78 -6.11 -12.99
C ARG A 104 -6.16 -4.72 -12.53
N GLU A 105 -7.28 -4.25 -13.01
CA GLU A 105 -7.92 -3.07 -12.44
C GLU A 105 -8.24 -3.26 -10.96
N THR A 106 -8.22 -2.16 -10.22
CA THR A 106 -8.71 -2.13 -8.84
C THR A 106 -10.23 -2.12 -8.85
N LYS A 107 -10.86 -2.91 -7.97
CA LYS A 107 -12.32 -3.12 -7.95
C LYS A 107 -13.14 -1.93 -7.40
N THR A 108 -12.60 -0.76 -7.27
CA THR A 108 -13.32 0.42 -6.79
C THR A 108 -13.99 1.12 -7.95
N GLU A 109 -15.28 1.45 -7.81
CA GLU A 109 -16.02 2.30 -8.76
C GLU A 109 -15.35 3.67 -8.84
N ALA A 110 -14.79 3.94 -9.98
CA ALA A 110 -13.57 4.67 -10.21
C ALA A 110 -13.72 6.20 -10.35
N SER A 111 -14.53 6.89 -9.61
CA SER A 111 -14.51 8.35 -9.74
C SER A 111 -13.70 9.11 -8.68
N ASP A 112 -13.25 8.44 -7.60
CA ASP A 112 -12.61 9.10 -6.45
C ASP A 112 -11.22 8.54 -6.06
N ASP A 113 -10.59 7.72 -6.90
CA ASP A 113 -9.32 7.06 -6.56
C ASP A 113 -8.07 7.91 -6.90
N SER A 114 -8.23 9.19 -7.18
CA SER A 114 -7.11 10.11 -7.28
C SER A 114 -6.60 10.48 -5.88
N LEU A 115 -5.27 10.49 -5.73
CA LEU A 115 -4.57 10.91 -4.54
C LEU A 115 -3.70 12.12 -4.85
N PRO A 116 -3.79 13.20 -4.07
CA PRO A 116 -2.86 14.31 -4.21
C PRO A 116 -1.44 13.84 -3.89
N LEU A 117 -0.48 14.29 -4.72
CA LEU A 117 0.93 13.98 -4.57
C LEU A 117 1.63 15.09 -3.76
N PRO A 118 2.06 14.82 -2.52
CA PRO A 118 2.90 15.75 -1.77
C PRO A 118 4.31 15.83 -2.38
N ASP A 119 5.04 16.89 -2.09
CA ASP A 119 6.36 17.18 -2.67
C ASP A 119 7.35 16.02 -2.56
N ILE A 120 7.36 15.32 -1.43
CA ILE A 120 8.21 14.14 -1.24
C ILE A 120 7.89 13.04 -2.24
N ALA A 121 6.61 12.80 -2.57
CA ALA A 121 6.19 11.80 -3.54
C ALA A 121 6.52 12.23 -4.98
N CYS A 122 6.26 13.48 -5.33
CA CYS A 122 6.65 14.05 -6.63
C CYS A 122 8.17 13.94 -6.85
N THR A 123 8.97 14.34 -5.87
CA THR A 123 10.44 14.27 -5.93
C THR A 123 10.91 12.83 -6.08
N ALA A 124 10.36 11.90 -5.30
CA ALA A 124 10.71 10.49 -5.37
C ALA A 124 10.35 9.86 -6.71
N LEU A 125 9.18 10.18 -7.27
CA LEU A 125 8.74 9.68 -8.57
C LEU A 125 9.58 10.26 -9.72
N ARG A 126 9.95 11.54 -9.69
CA ARG A 126 10.88 12.14 -10.68
C ARG A 126 12.25 11.49 -10.63
N LEU A 127 12.79 11.24 -9.44
CA LEU A 127 14.03 10.48 -9.27
C LEU A 127 13.91 9.08 -9.86
N ARG A 128 12.79 8.40 -9.60
CA ARG A 128 12.53 7.06 -10.17
C ARG A 128 12.45 7.08 -11.69
N SER A 129 11.83 8.10 -12.29
CA SER A 129 11.77 8.26 -13.75
C SER A 129 13.18 8.34 -14.36
N SER A 130 14.03 9.19 -13.81
CA SER A 130 15.43 9.32 -14.26
C SER A 130 16.23 8.02 -14.08
N GLN A 131 16.06 7.31 -12.97
CA GLN A 131 16.70 6.01 -12.74
C GLN A 131 16.24 4.94 -13.74
N GLN A 132 14.93 4.93 -14.07
CA GLN A 132 14.37 3.98 -15.04
C GLN A 132 14.85 4.27 -16.47
N GLU A 133 14.89 5.54 -16.86
CA GLU A 133 15.43 5.94 -18.17
C GLU A 133 16.88 5.50 -18.31
N SER A 134 17.74 5.78 -17.32
CA SER A 134 19.12 5.31 -17.31
C SER A 134 19.23 3.77 -17.33
N ALA A 135 18.31 3.05 -16.70
CA ALA A 135 18.26 1.59 -16.75
C ALA A 135 17.86 1.09 -18.15
N ARG A 136 16.90 1.76 -18.79
CA ARG A 136 16.44 1.47 -20.16
C ARG A 136 17.56 1.67 -21.18
N GLU A 137 18.26 2.80 -21.09
CA GLU A 137 19.42 3.08 -21.95
C GLU A 137 20.51 2.02 -21.83
N ARG A 138 20.83 1.60 -20.59
CA ARG A 138 21.82 0.52 -20.36
C ARG A 138 21.37 -0.84 -20.86
N ALA A 139 20.09 -1.15 -20.75
CA ALA A 139 19.53 -2.44 -21.17
C ALA A 139 19.38 -2.53 -22.69
N ARG A 140 19.18 -1.40 -23.39
CA ARG A 140 18.99 -1.34 -24.85
C ARG A 140 17.97 -2.38 -25.32
N GLU A 141 18.35 -3.24 -26.26
CA GLU A 141 17.51 -4.31 -26.82
C GLU A 141 17.05 -5.37 -25.79
N ALA A 142 17.71 -5.46 -24.66
CA ALA A 142 17.31 -6.36 -23.58
C ALA A 142 16.13 -5.81 -22.75
N TRP A 143 15.76 -4.53 -22.93
CA TRP A 143 14.61 -3.97 -22.27
C TRP A 143 13.32 -4.62 -22.73
N ARG A 144 12.46 -5.03 -21.80
CA ARG A 144 11.15 -5.64 -22.06
C ARG A 144 10.05 -4.69 -21.64
N VAL A 145 9.15 -4.40 -22.55
CA VAL A 145 7.90 -3.72 -22.20
C VAL A 145 6.96 -4.78 -21.62
N PHE A 146 6.32 -4.45 -20.52
CA PHE A 146 5.29 -5.32 -19.94
C PHE A 146 4.00 -5.14 -20.74
N GLU A 147 3.32 -6.24 -21.04
CA GLU A 147 2.02 -6.25 -21.69
C GLU A 147 0.96 -6.72 -20.70
N ASP A 148 -0.21 -6.10 -20.73
CA ASP A 148 -1.36 -6.50 -19.95
C ASP A 148 -1.98 -7.82 -20.48
N PRO A 149 -3.03 -8.37 -19.86
CA PRO A 149 -3.69 -9.57 -20.36
C PRO A 149 -4.36 -9.43 -21.74
N GLN A 150 -4.54 -8.20 -22.23
CA GLN A 150 -5.08 -7.88 -23.54
C GLN A 150 -3.98 -7.74 -24.61
N GLY A 151 -2.71 -7.75 -24.20
CA GLY A 151 -1.56 -7.56 -25.07
C GLY A 151 -1.16 -6.09 -25.28
N GLU A 152 -1.77 -5.18 -24.50
CA GLU A 152 -1.44 -3.76 -24.58
C GLU A 152 -0.20 -3.43 -23.75
N PRO A 153 0.72 -2.58 -24.26
CA PRO A 153 1.93 -2.21 -23.56
C PRO A 153 1.62 -1.33 -22.35
N VAL A 154 2.17 -1.69 -21.19
CA VAL A 154 2.02 -0.96 -19.93
C VAL A 154 3.38 -0.44 -19.47
N ASP A 155 3.51 0.87 -19.37
CA ASP A 155 4.71 1.51 -18.85
C ASP A 155 4.66 1.61 -17.32
N LEU A 156 5.10 0.53 -16.65
CA LEU A 156 5.11 0.43 -15.19
C LEU A 156 6.17 1.35 -14.58
N VAL A 157 5.83 2.04 -13.49
CA VAL A 157 6.76 2.87 -12.71
C VAL A 157 7.86 2.02 -12.07
N PHE A 158 7.49 0.84 -11.55
CA PHE A 158 8.42 -0.04 -10.84
C PHE A 158 8.69 -1.31 -11.63
N THR A 159 9.85 -1.33 -12.24
CA THR A 159 10.33 -2.45 -13.07
C THR A 159 11.65 -2.99 -12.53
N GLY A 160 11.94 -4.23 -12.84
CA GLY A 160 13.26 -4.83 -12.66
C GLY A 160 14.27 -4.26 -13.68
N ARG A 161 15.51 -4.78 -13.61
CA ARG A 161 16.66 -4.32 -14.40
C ARG A 161 16.41 -4.26 -15.92
N TYR A 162 15.54 -5.12 -16.41
CA TYR A 162 15.25 -5.25 -17.86
C TYR A 162 13.79 -4.88 -18.20
N GLY A 163 13.13 -4.02 -17.43
CA GLY A 163 11.77 -3.58 -17.70
C GLY A 163 10.66 -4.53 -17.25
N THR A 164 11.01 -5.71 -16.74
CA THR A 164 10.01 -6.70 -16.29
C THR A 164 9.33 -6.28 -14.99
N PRO A 165 8.06 -6.64 -14.77
CA PRO A 165 7.35 -6.35 -13.52
C PRO A 165 8.09 -6.93 -12.30
N ILE A 166 8.09 -6.19 -11.19
CA ILE A 166 8.67 -6.66 -9.93
C ILE A 166 7.72 -7.64 -9.26
N ASP A 167 8.19 -8.87 -9.01
CA ASP A 167 7.43 -9.85 -8.24
C ASP A 167 7.17 -9.33 -6.82
N PRO A 168 5.90 -9.40 -6.33
CA PRO A 168 5.55 -8.99 -4.97
C PRO A 168 6.37 -9.65 -3.85
N ARG A 169 6.94 -10.85 -4.08
CA ARG A 169 7.84 -11.50 -3.12
C ARG A 169 9.22 -10.85 -3.14
N THR A 170 9.71 -10.45 -4.31
CA THR A 170 10.97 -9.74 -4.47
C THR A 170 10.89 -8.38 -3.78
N PHE A 171 9.78 -7.65 -3.96
CA PHE A 171 9.53 -6.40 -3.26
C PHE A 171 9.52 -6.58 -1.72
N ASN A 172 8.85 -7.63 -1.21
CA ASN A 172 8.87 -7.92 0.23
C ASN A 172 10.31 -8.18 0.74
N ARG A 173 11.11 -8.95 0.00
CA ARG A 173 12.52 -9.23 0.38
C ARG A 173 13.36 -7.95 0.39
N ALA A 174 13.21 -7.11 -0.65
CA ALA A 174 13.90 -5.83 -0.73
C ALA A 174 13.51 -4.90 0.44
N PHE A 175 12.21 -4.84 0.77
CA PHE A 175 11.72 -4.08 1.91
C PHE A 175 12.32 -4.56 3.24
N THR A 176 12.39 -5.89 3.45
CA THR A 176 13.00 -6.46 4.67
C THR A 176 14.50 -6.17 4.74
N ALA A 177 15.23 -6.35 3.65
CA ALA A 177 16.65 -6.02 3.58
C ALA A 177 16.91 -4.51 3.83
N ARG A 178 16.01 -3.65 3.36
CA ARG A 178 16.10 -2.21 3.64
C ARG A 178 15.86 -1.89 5.13
N CYS A 179 15.01 -2.65 5.83
CA CYS A 179 14.87 -2.50 7.28
C CYS A 179 16.19 -2.75 8.01
N ASP A 180 16.96 -3.78 7.58
CA ASP A 180 18.28 -4.10 8.16
C ASP A 180 19.27 -2.96 7.92
N LEU A 181 19.36 -2.46 6.66
CA LEU A 181 20.26 -1.36 6.30
C LEU A 181 19.92 -0.03 7.00
N ALA A 182 18.65 0.21 7.25
CA ALA A 182 18.17 1.40 7.94
C ALA A 182 18.20 1.27 9.48
N GLU A 183 18.57 0.09 10.00
CA GLU A 183 18.57 -0.23 11.43
C GLU A 183 17.21 0.07 12.10
N VAL A 184 16.12 -0.29 11.43
CA VAL A 184 14.76 -0.15 11.95
C VAL A 184 14.11 -1.50 12.19
N ARG A 185 13.08 -1.52 13.03
CA ARG A 185 12.34 -2.75 13.31
C ARG A 185 11.71 -3.33 12.05
N HIS A 186 11.76 -4.66 11.90
CA HIS A 186 11.13 -5.34 10.78
C HIS A 186 9.61 -5.22 10.83
N LEU A 187 9.06 -4.64 9.79
CA LEU A 187 7.64 -4.65 9.47
C LEU A 187 7.40 -5.31 8.12
N THR A 188 6.18 -5.76 7.88
CA THR A 188 5.76 -6.11 6.51
C THR A 188 5.37 -4.83 5.77
N VAL A 189 5.37 -4.86 4.44
CA VAL A 189 4.86 -3.73 3.61
C VAL A 189 3.42 -3.36 4.00
N HIS A 190 2.61 -4.35 4.39
CA HIS A 190 1.25 -4.09 4.86
C HIS A 190 1.22 -3.38 6.23
N ASP A 191 2.17 -3.69 7.10
CA ASP A 191 2.29 -3.01 8.39
C ASP A 191 2.88 -1.60 8.23
N ALA A 192 3.73 -1.37 7.20
CA ALA A 192 4.19 -0.02 6.83
C ALA A 192 3.02 0.88 6.39
N ARG A 193 2.03 0.34 5.65
CA ARG A 193 0.78 1.07 5.37
C ARG A 193 0.00 1.39 6.67
N ARG A 194 0.04 0.51 7.69
CA ARG A 194 -0.51 0.82 9.01
C ARG A 194 0.25 1.92 9.71
N THR A 195 1.56 2.00 9.51
CA THR A 195 2.37 3.14 9.99
C THR A 195 1.85 4.44 9.40
N CYS A 196 1.59 4.53 8.09
CA CYS A 196 0.96 5.71 7.48
C CYS A 196 -0.33 6.11 8.22
N ALA A 197 -1.23 5.15 8.45
CA ALA A 197 -2.48 5.41 9.18
C ALA A 197 -2.24 5.95 10.59
N THR A 198 -1.27 5.39 11.32
CA THR A 198 -0.96 5.80 12.69
C THR A 198 -0.35 7.20 12.73
N LEU A 199 0.59 7.49 11.82
CA LEU A 199 1.20 8.82 11.72
C LEU A 199 0.16 9.90 11.37
N LEU A 200 -0.83 9.60 10.52
CA LEU A 200 -1.94 10.52 10.24
C LEU A 200 -2.81 10.77 11.47
N VAL A 201 -3.05 9.74 12.29
CA VAL A 201 -3.75 9.88 13.59
C VAL A 201 -2.93 10.72 14.57
N ASP A 202 -1.62 10.55 14.60
CA ASP A 202 -0.72 11.33 15.47
C ASP A 202 -0.67 12.82 15.06
N LEU A 203 -0.93 13.10 13.79
CA LEU A 203 -1.10 14.45 13.23
C LEU A 203 -2.53 15.01 13.39
N ASP A 204 -3.41 14.34 14.17
CA ASP A 204 -4.81 14.74 14.40
C ASP A 204 -5.66 14.84 13.12
N VAL A 205 -5.29 14.12 12.05
CA VAL A 205 -6.05 14.08 10.82
C VAL A 205 -7.40 13.38 11.06
N HIS A 206 -8.47 14.00 10.59
CA HIS A 206 -9.82 13.48 10.79
C HIS A 206 -10.00 12.06 10.20
N PRO A 207 -10.65 11.10 10.89
CA PRO A 207 -10.78 9.71 10.45
C PRO A 207 -11.30 9.53 9.01
N ARG A 208 -12.24 10.35 8.58
CA ARG A 208 -12.76 10.31 7.20
C ARG A 208 -11.69 10.63 6.15
N VAL A 209 -10.79 11.58 6.46
CA VAL A 209 -9.69 11.93 5.57
C VAL A 209 -8.68 10.78 5.51
N ILE A 210 -8.36 10.16 6.65
CA ILE A 210 -7.50 8.97 6.71
C ILE A 210 -8.09 7.83 5.89
N MET A 211 -9.40 7.59 5.99
CA MET A 211 -10.09 6.56 5.20
C MET A 211 -9.99 6.84 3.70
N ARG A 212 -10.15 8.09 3.28
CA ARG A 212 -10.01 8.50 1.88
C ARG A 212 -8.58 8.29 1.39
N ILE A 213 -7.56 8.76 2.12
CA ILE A 213 -6.14 8.55 1.78
C ILE A 213 -5.83 7.06 1.63
N LEU A 214 -6.26 6.26 2.58
CA LEU A 214 -5.98 4.82 2.60
C LEU A 214 -6.91 4.02 1.67
N ARG A 215 -7.95 4.61 1.11
CA ARG A 215 -8.96 3.91 0.29
C ARG A 215 -9.46 2.63 0.99
N HIS A 216 -9.86 2.79 2.27
CA HIS A 216 -10.42 1.70 3.07
C HIS A 216 -11.93 1.61 2.84
N ALA A 217 -12.41 0.48 2.30
CA ALA A 217 -13.84 0.19 2.22
C ALA A 217 -14.45 -0.10 3.62
N ASP A 218 -13.63 -0.58 4.58
CA ASP A 218 -14.08 -0.92 5.95
C ASP A 218 -13.63 0.14 6.95
N GLN A 219 -14.61 0.85 7.51
CA GLN A 219 -14.42 1.86 8.56
C GLN A 219 -13.80 1.27 9.83
N GLY A 220 -14.07 -0.01 10.12
CA GLY A 220 -13.64 -0.67 11.35
C GLY A 220 -12.11 -0.72 11.53
N VAL A 221 -11.33 -0.75 10.47
CA VAL A 221 -9.86 -0.78 10.55
C VAL A 221 -9.33 0.59 10.98
N THR A 222 -9.76 1.67 10.33
CA THR A 222 -9.33 3.03 10.66
C THR A 222 -9.81 3.45 12.04
N MET A 223 -11.06 3.13 12.38
CA MET A 223 -11.60 3.43 13.71
C MET A 223 -10.89 2.69 14.84
N LYS A 224 -10.40 1.45 14.62
CA LYS A 224 -9.58 0.73 15.60
C LYS A 224 -8.21 1.37 15.84
N ILE A 225 -7.62 1.98 14.82
CA ILE A 225 -6.36 2.73 14.97
C ILE A 225 -6.64 4.00 15.76
N TYR A 226 -7.71 4.71 15.41
CA TYR A 226 -8.12 5.96 16.08
C TYR A 226 -8.54 5.76 17.54
N ALA A 227 -9.26 4.68 17.85
CA ALA A 227 -9.68 4.34 19.22
C ALA A 227 -8.50 4.01 20.16
N LYS A 228 -7.31 3.78 19.62
CA LYS A 228 -6.07 3.65 20.41
C LYS A 228 -5.39 4.99 20.69
N ALA A 229 -5.86 6.07 20.08
CA ALA A 229 -5.40 7.41 20.39
C ALA A 229 -5.67 7.70 21.88
N SER A 230 -4.65 8.14 22.58
CA SER A 230 -4.53 8.10 24.05
C SER A 230 -5.62 8.87 24.78
N SER A 231 -5.87 8.48 26.03
CA SER A 231 -6.66 9.23 27.03
C SER A 231 -6.20 10.69 27.18
N ASP A 232 -4.95 10.99 26.84
CA ASP A 232 -4.36 12.34 26.88
C ASP A 232 -4.91 13.25 25.78
N LYS A 233 -5.11 12.73 24.54
CA LYS A 233 -5.78 13.47 23.47
C LYS A 233 -7.25 13.76 23.78
N THR A 234 -7.95 12.84 24.44
CA THR A 234 -9.33 13.06 24.91
C THR A 234 -9.38 14.16 25.96
N ARG A 235 -8.44 14.13 26.89
CA ARG A 235 -8.34 15.15 27.97
C ARG A 235 -8.02 16.53 27.40
N GLU A 236 -7.09 16.60 26.46
CA GLU A 236 -6.72 17.85 25.77
C GLU A 236 -7.89 18.39 24.93
N ALA A 237 -8.63 17.54 24.22
CA ALA A 237 -9.80 17.97 23.45
C ALA A 237 -10.90 18.56 24.37
N LEU A 238 -11.15 17.91 25.52
CA LEU A 238 -12.13 18.43 26.51
C LEU A 238 -11.66 19.75 27.13
N ARG A 239 -10.36 19.90 27.40
CA ARG A 239 -9.79 21.16 27.89
C ARG A 239 -10.02 22.27 26.86
N ARG A 240 -9.66 22.06 25.57
CA ARG A 240 -9.86 23.05 24.50
C ARG A 240 -11.33 23.42 24.33
N LEU A 241 -12.24 22.42 24.45
CA LEU A 241 -13.67 22.70 24.39
C LEU A 241 -14.10 23.59 25.56
N GLY A 242 -13.65 23.30 26.79
CA GLY A 242 -13.91 24.16 27.95
C GLY A 242 -13.42 25.58 27.72
N ASP A 243 -12.14 25.73 27.33
CA ASP A 243 -11.52 27.04 27.03
C ASP A 243 -12.24 27.83 25.91
N SER A 244 -12.99 27.15 25.04
CA SER A 244 -13.74 27.81 23.93
C SER A 244 -15.16 28.25 24.33
N LEU A 245 -15.64 27.82 25.49
CA LEU A 245 -16.99 28.10 25.98
C LEU A 245 -16.99 29.09 27.19
N ASP A 246 -15.82 29.38 27.73
CA ASP A 246 -15.59 30.42 28.76
C ASP A 246 -15.32 31.78 28.09
#